data_7066c093b04d10ddac05e24d5cd214a4
#
_entry.id   7066c093b04d10ddac05e24d5cd214a4
#
_cell.length_a   1.000
_cell.length_b   1.000
_cell.length_c   1.000
_cell.angle_alpha   90.00
_cell.angle_beta   90.00
_cell.angle_gamma   90.00
#
_symmetry.space_group_name_H-M   'P 1'
#
loop_
_entity.id
_entity.type
_entity.pdbx_description
1 polymer ?
#
loop_
_entity_poly.entity_id
_entity_poly.type
_entity_poly.pdbx_seq_one_letter_code
_entity_poly.pdbx_strand_id
1 'polypeptide(L)'
;QIMLGLANVEKTVKEVREHIFDGSALQKFEAMVVAQGGDLEDLYRPSSAKYVVEVTADEAGYISELPAMEFGLFAMRLGAGRAVKTDALDFETGIVFEKKVGESIKIGEIVAKVYANEKISQELVTEFKKNVKISNEPKKVQEIIEVIA
;
A
#
# COMPACT_ATOMS: atom_id res chain seq x y z
N GLN A 1 -0.72 -16.56 11.91
CA GLN A 1 -0.93 -17.48 13.05
C GLN A 1 -2.38 -17.44 13.55
N ILE A 2 -3.00 -16.27 13.73
CA ILE A 2 -4.41 -16.15 14.16
C ILE A 2 -5.35 -16.84 13.16
N MET A 3 -5.20 -16.57 11.87
CA MET A 3 -6.01 -17.19 10.82
C MET A 3 -5.86 -18.71 10.81
N LEU A 4 -4.64 -19.22 11.01
CA LEU A 4 -4.39 -20.65 11.10
C LEU A 4 -5.02 -21.27 12.36
N GLY A 5 -4.98 -20.56 13.49
CA GLY A 5 -5.67 -20.98 14.71
C GLY A 5 -7.18 -21.08 14.53
N LEU A 6 -7.81 -20.09 13.87
CA LEU A 6 -9.24 -20.11 13.54
C LEU A 6 -9.61 -21.25 12.60
N ALA A 7 -8.69 -21.70 11.74
CA ALA A 7 -8.86 -22.85 10.86
C ALA A 7 -8.48 -24.19 11.53
N ASN A 8 -8.21 -24.22 12.85
CA ASN A 8 -7.70 -25.36 13.61
C ASN A 8 -6.39 -25.93 13.05
N VAL A 9 -5.54 -25.07 12.51
CA VAL A 9 -4.22 -25.44 12.00
C VAL A 9 -3.16 -24.85 12.92
N GLU A 10 -2.54 -25.70 13.72
CA GLU A 10 -1.42 -25.27 14.58
C GLU A 10 -0.16 -25.08 13.75
N LYS A 11 0.31 -23.83 13.67
CA LYS A 11 1.60 -23.48 13.08
C LYS A 11 2.27 -22.36 13.88
N THR A 12 3.57 -22.47 14.04
CA THR A 12 4.38 -21.42 14.66
C THR A 12 4.58 -20.25 13.71
N VAL A 13 4.90 -19.07 14.25
CA VAL A 13 5.29 -17.90 13.42
C VAL A 13 6.49 -18.23 12.54
N LYS A 14 7.41 -19.07 13.02
CA LYS A 14 8.58 -19.51 12.26
C LYS A 14 8.16 -20.30 11.01
N GLU A 15 7.33 -21.31 11.16
CA GLU A 15 6.84 -22.12 10.04
C GLU A 15 6.06 -21.28 9.02
N VAL A 16 5.25 -20.32 9.48
CA VAL A 16 4.54 -19.41 8.56
C VAL A 16 5.52 -18.54 7.77
N ARG A 17 6.59 -18.04 8.40
CA ARG A 17 7.62 -17.28 7.72
C ARG A 17 8.44 -18.10 6.72
N GLU A 18 8.68 -19.37 7.00
CA GLU A 18 9.40 -20.27 6.09
C GLU A 18 8.74 -20.31 4.71
N HIS A 19 7.40 -20.31 4.65
CA HIS A 19 6.66 -20.28 3.38
C HIS A 19 6.88 -19.01 2.54
N ILE A 20 7.32 -17.91 3.15
CA ILE A 20 7.70 -16.68 2.44
C ILE A 20 9.11 -16.85 1.87
N PHE A 21 10.04 -17.37 2.67
CA PHE A 21 11.45 -17.48 2.28
C PHE A 21 11.76 -18.61 1.30
N ASP A 22 11.00 -19.73 1.37
CA ASP A 22 11.16 -20.86 0.44
C ASP A 22 10.38 -20.67 -0.87
N GLY A 23 9.59 -19.58 -0.99
CA GLY A 23 8.83 -19.23 -2.18
C GLY A 23 7.49 -19.99 -2.32
N SER A 24 7.14 -20.89 -1.40
CA SER A 24 5.91 -21.68 -1.50
C SER A 24 4.64 -20.81 -1.39
N ALA A 25 4.70 -19.71 -0.60
CA ALA A 25 3.62 -18.74 -0.53
C ALA A 25 3.42 -18.00 -1.86
N LEU A 26 4.51 -17.62 -2.53
CA LEU A 26 4.47 -17.00 -3.85
C LEU A 26 3.87 -17.93 -4.90
N GLN A 27 4.32 -19.19 -4.95
CA GLN A 27 3.77 -20.21 -5.87
C GLN A 27 2.26 -20.39 -5.66
N LYS A 28 1.79 -20.35 -4.40
CA LYS A 28 0.36 -20.44 -4.09
C LYS A 28 -0.42 -19.22 -4.57
N PHE A 29 0.16 -18.03 -4.43
CA PHE A 29 -0.40 -16.79 -4.94
C PHE A 29 -0.49 -16.80 -6.47
N GLU A 30 0.58 -17.18 -7.16
CA GLU A 30 0.59 -17.34 -8.63
C GLU A 30 -0.47 -18.33 -9.12
N ALA A 31 -0.59 -19.48 -8.45
CA ALA A 31 -1.62 -20.45 -8.77
C ALA A 31 -3.04 -19.88 -8.57
N MET A 32 -3.25 -19.05 -7.55
CA MET A 32 -4.52 -18.35 -7.33
C MET A 32 -4.82 -17.35 -8.46
N VAL A 33 -3.83 -16.57 -8.89
CA VAL A 33 -3.97 -15.60 -10.00
C VAL A 33 -4.40 -16.33 -11.28
N VAL A 34 -3.71 -17.41 -11.65
CA VAL A 34 -4.03 -18.21 -12.84
C VAL A 34 -5.43 -18.84 -12.72
N ALA A 35 -5.79 -19.38 -11.55
CA ALA A 35 -7.10 -19.98 -11.33
C ALA A 35 -8.25 -18.98 -11.46
N GLN A 36 -7.98 -17.69 -11.23
CA GLN A 36 -8.95 -16.60 -11.41
C GLN A 36 -8.91 -15.98 -12.82
N GLY A 37 -8.14 -16.56 -13.75
CA GLY A 37 -8.02 -16.08 -15.13
C GLY A 37 -7.05 -14.91 -15.32
N GLY A 38 -6.20 -14.63 -14.33
CA GLY A 38 -5.15 -13.63 -14.44
C GLY A 38 -3.92 -14.16 -15.19
N ASP A 39 -3.09 -13.24 -15.70
CA ASP A 39 -1.83 -13.52 -16.37
C ASP A 39 -0.65 -13.19 -15.45
N LEU A 40 0.30 -14.11 -15.35
CA LEU A 40 1.50 -13.90 -14.54
C LEU A 40 2.46 -12.87 -15.18
N GLU A 41 2.48 -12.74 -16.51
CA GLU A 41 3.26 -11.70 -17.18
C GLU A 41 2.77 -10.31 -16.77
N ASP A 42 1.45 -10.12 -16.70
CA ASP A 42 0.86 -8.86 -16.22
C ASP A 42 1.15 -8.61 -14.74
N LEU A 43 1.19 -9.66 -13.92
CA LEU A 43 1.51 -9.55 -12.50
C LEU A 43 2.92 -8.98 -12.26
N TYR A 44 3.89 -9.37 -13.09
CA TYR A 44 5.29 -8.96 -12.95
C TYR A 44 5.69 -7.81 -13.86
N ARG A 45 4.78 -7.35 -14.69
CA ARG A 45 5.01 -6.23 -15.60
C ARG A 45 5.24 -4.94 -14.79
N PRO A 46 6.31 -4.18 -15.09
CA PRO A 46 6.48 -2.85 -14.51
C PRO A 46 5.30 -1.95 -14.88
N SER A 47 4.96 -1.01 -13.97
CA SER A 47 3.92 -0.02 -14.27
C SER A 47 4.25 0.77 -15.54
N SER A 48 3.24 1.00 -16.37
CA SER A 48 3.30 1.82 -17.57
C SER A 48 2.73 3.23 -17.38
N ALA A 49 2.51 3.65 -16.14
CA ALA A 49 2.03 4.99 -15.81
C ALA A 49 2.91 6.07 -16.41
N LYS A 50 2.29 7.08 -17.05
CA LYS A 50 3.01 8.16 -17.76
C LYS A 50 3.74 9.11 -16.81
N TYR A 51 3.23 9.25 -15.60
CA TYR A 51 3.78 10.13 -14.59
C TYR A 51 4.00 9.37 -13.29
N VAL A 52 5.17 9.54 -12.71
CA VAL A 52 5.50 9.06 -11.37
C VAL A 52 6.01 10.24 -10.57
N VAL A 53 5.33 10.58 -9.48
CA VAL A 53 5.72 11.67 -8.59
C VAL A 53 6.15 11.10 -7.26
N GLU A 54 7.39 11.39 -6.88
CA GLU A 54 7.92 11.06 -5.57
C GLU A 54 7.51 12.15 -4.57
N VAL A 55 6.74 11.76 -3.57
CA VAL A 55 6.35 12.66 -2.48
C VAL A 55 7.33 12.50 -1.34
N THR A 56 8.07 13.55 -1.06
CA THR A 56 9.10 13.59 -0.03
C THR A 56 8.62 14.28 1.25
N ALA A 57 9.20 13.89 2.38
CA ALA A 57 8.94 14.50 3.67
C ALA A 57 9.55 15.91 3.77
N ASP A 58 8.79 16.85 4.32
CA ASP A 58 9.25 18.24 4.57
C ASP A 58 9.86 18.37 5.98
N GLU A 59 9.66 17.39 6.85
CA GLU A 59 10.19 17.35 8.22
C GLU A 59 10.71 15.95 8.56
N ALA A 60 11.58 15.86 9.58
CA ALA A 60 12.07 14.60 10.09
C ALA A 60 11.28 14.18 11.32
N GLY A 61 11.17 12.85 11.55
CA GLY A 61 10.46 12.29 12.69
C GLY A 61 10.02 10.86 12.44
N TYR A 62 8.81 10.54 12.85
CA TYR A 62 8.18 9.23 12.65
C TYR A 62 6.81 9.43 11.99
N ILE A 63 6.50 8.61 11.00
CA ILE A 63 5.16 8.61 10.42
C ILE A 63 4.15 8.23 11.51
N SER A 64 3.30 9.17 11.91
CA SER A 64 2.32 8.95 12.98
C SER A 64 0.94 8.57 12.45
N GLU A 65 0.60 9.00 11.22
CA GLU A 65 -0.67 8.67 10.60
C GLU A 65 -0.60 8.74 9.08
N LEU A 66 -1.24 7.77 8.43
CA LEU A 66 -1.52 7.71 7.00
C LEU A 66 -3.02 7.35 6.85
N PRO A 67 -3.93 8.35 6.84
CA PRO A 67 -5.37 8.10 6.84
C PRO A 67 -5.81 7.44 5.53
N ALA A 68 -6.21 6.17 5.60
CA ALA A 68 -6.53 5.35 4.43
C ALA A 68 -7.70 5.93 3.60
N MET A 69 -8.70 6.54 4.25
CA MET A 69 -9.83 7.16 3.57
C MET A 69 -9.38 8.32 2.67
N GLU A 70 -8.54 9.22 3.20
CA GLU A 70 -8.05 10.39 2.46
C GLU A 70 -7.20 9.99 1.25
N PHE A 71 -6.31 9.01 1.44
CA PHE A 71 -5.51 8.48 0.35
C PHE A 71 -6.33 7.67 -0.66
N GLY A 72 -7.38 6.96 -0.21
CA GLY A 72 -8.33 6.29 -1.10
C GLY A 72 -9.10 7.28 -1.98
N LEU A 73 -9.62 8.37 -1.38
CA LEU A 73 -10.29 9.45 -2.13
C LEU A 73 -9.32 10.18 -3.06
N PHE A 74 -8.08 10.39 -2.64
CA PHE A 74 -7.04 10.96 -3.48
C PHE A 74 -6.76 10.08 -4.71
N ALA A 75 -6.55 8.78 -4.53
CA ALA A 75 -6.32 7.83 -5.62
C ALA A 75 -7.53 7.74 -6.57
N MET A 76 -8.76 7.77 -6.02
CA MET A 76 -9.99 7.79 -6.82
C MET A 76 -10.03 9.01 -7.74
N ARG A 77 -9.67 10.20 -7.27
CA ARG A 77 -9.65 11.44 -8.08
C ARG A 77 -8.59 11.41 -9.18
N LEU A 78 -7.53 10.62 -9.01
CA LEU A 78 -6.52 10.39 -10.05
C LEU A 78 -6.92 9.34 -11.09
N GLY A 79 -8.03 8.61 -10.86
CA GLY A 79 -8.54 7.58 -11.80
C GLY A 79 -8.41 6.14 -11.30
N ALA A 80 -7.80 5.88 -10.14
CA ALA A 80 -7.69 4.53 -9.57
C ALA A 80 -9.01 3.99 -9.02
N GLY A 81 -10.04 4.84 -8.90
CA GLY A 81 -11.36 4.49 -8.39
C GLY A 81 -12.48 5.11 -9.23
N ARG A 82 -13.73 4.72 -8.93
CA ARG A 82 -14.92 5.25 -9.59
C ARG A 82 -15.64 6.23 -8.68
N ALA A 83 -15.84 7.45 -9.14
CA ALA A 83 -16.74 8.40 -8.48
C ALA A 83 -18.20 8.08 -8.83
N VAL A 84 -18.45 7.64 -10.08
CA VAL A 84 -19.76 7.16 -10.55
C VAL A 84 -19.62 5.80 -11.25
N LYS A 85 -20.71 5.03 -11.31
CA LYS A 85 -20.72 3.64 -11.83
C LYS A 85 -20.16 3.49 -13.26
N THR A 86 -20.26 4.54 -14.06
CA THR A 86 -19.84 4.56 -15.47
C THR A 86 -18.37 4.92 -15.67
N ASP A 87 -17.67 5.36 -14.64
CA ASP A 87 -16.26 5.75 -14.76
C ASP A 87 -15.39 4.54 -15.13
N ALA A 88 -14.46 4.76 -16.04
CA ALA A 88 -13.41 3.79 -16.33
C ALA A 88 -12.39 3.77 -15.19
N LEU A 89 -11.87 2.58 -14.87
CA LEU A 89 -10.75 2.44 -13.95
C LEU A 89 -9.43 2.53 -14.71
N ASP A 90 -8.51 3.31 -14.17
CA ASP A 90 -7.12 3.31 -14.61
C ASP A 90 -6.30 2.43 -13.65
N PHE A 91 -5.95 1.23 -14.09
CA PHE A 91 -5.21 0.25 -13.28
C PHE A 91 -3.73 0.59 -13.12
N GLU A 92 -3.19 1.54 -13.88
CA GLU A 92 -1.83 2.04 -13.73
C GLU A 92 -1.73 3.18 -12.70
N THR A 93 -2.87 3.77 -12.33
CA THR A 93 -2.93 4.84 -11.32
C THR A 93 -3.00 4.26 -9.91
N GLY A 94 -2.17 4.79 -9.03
CA GLY A 94 -2.15 4.33 -7.63
C GLY A 94 -1.09 5.00 -6.78
N ILE A 95 -1.00 4.55 -5.53
CA ILE A 95 -0.05 5.05 -4.53
C ILE A 95 0.74 3.87 -3.97
N VAL A 96 2.06 3.97 -3.98
CA VAL A 96 2.96 3.04 -3.30
C VAL A 96 3.63 3.78 -2.15
N PHE A 97 3.33 3.38 -0.92
CA PHE A 97 3.97 3.94 0.26
C PHE A 97 5.32 3.27 0.50
N GLU A 98 6.38 4.08 0.56
CA GLU A 98 7.74 3.65 0.91
C GLU A 98 7.96 3.66 2.44
N LYS A 99 7.07 4.32 3.17
CA LYS A 99 7.08 4.42 4.63
C LYS A 99 5.72 4.06 5.21
N LYS A 100 5.76 3.39 6.35
CA LYS A 100 4.56 2.97 7.11
C LYS A 100 4.45 3.73 8.43
N VAL A 101 3.28 3.71 9.03
CA VAL A 101 3.07 4.27 10.37
C VAL A 101 4.01 3.59 11.37
N GLY A 102 4.68 4.39 12.19
CA GLY A 102 5.70 3.98 13.16
C GLY A 102 7.14 4.02 12.65
N GLU A 103 7.36 4.10 11.33
CA GLU A 103 8.70 4.17 10.76
C GLU A 103 9.29 5.59 10.83
N SER A 104 10.60 5.67 11.01
CA SER A 104 11.33 6.94 10.99
C SER A 104 11.49 7.46 9.57
N ILE A 105 11.50 8.79 9.44
CA ILE A 105 11.69 9.48 8.17
C ILE A 105 12.58 10.72 8.36
N LYS A 106 13.37 11.04 7.33
CA LYS A 106 14.22 12.22 7.28
C LYS A 106 13.66 13.23 6.27
N ILE A 107 14.04 14.49 6.44
CA ILE A 107 13.72 15.55 5.45
C ILE A 107 14.24 15.12 4.08
N GLY A 108 13.40 15.25 3.06
CA GLY A 108 13.69 14.86 1.68
C GLY A 108 13.60 13.37 1.38
N GLU A 109 13.38 12.51 2.38
CA GLU A 109 13.17 11.07 2.17
C GLU A 109 11.79 10.80 1.56
N ILE A 110 11.70 9.82 0.67
CA ILE A 110 10.45 9.50 -0.03
C ILE A 110 9.47 8.84 0.94
N VAL A 111 8.28 9.43 1.05
CA VAL A 111 7.13 8.88 1.79
C VAL A 111 6.36 7.90 0.91
N ALA A 112 6.09 8.33 -0.33
CA ALA A 112 5.30 7.56 -1.28
C ALA A 112 5.64 7.93 -2.72
N LYS A 113 5.33 7.03 -3.65
CA LYS A 113 5.30 7.26 -5.09
C LYS A 113 3.86 7.25 -5.58
N VAL A 114 3.47 8.29 -6.30
CA VAL A 114 2.15 8.41 -6.91
C VAL A 114 2.28 8.19 -8.40
N TYR A 115 1.57 7.20 -8.90
CA TYR A 115 1.51 6.81 -10.32
C TYR A 115 0.23 7.34 -10.93
N ALA A 116 0.29 7.93 -12.12
CA ALA A 116 -0.90 8.40 -12.84
C ALA A 116 -0.65 8.49 -14.35
N ASN A 117 -1.73 8.41 -15.13
CA ASN A 117 -1.70 8.65 -16.58
C ASN A 117 -1.99 10.12 -16.95
N GLU A 118 -2.41 10.92 -15.96
CA GLU A 118 -2.56 12.37 -16.08
C GLU A 118 -1.52 13.09 -15.23
N LYS A 119 -1.21 14.33 -15.63
CA LYS A 119 -0.21 15.14 -14.91
C LYS A 119 -0.72 15.51 -13.51
N ILE A 120 0.04 15.13 -12.50
CA ILE A 120 -0.27 15.47 -11.11
C ILE A 120 0.15 16.92 -10.86
N SER A 121 -0.78 17.76 -10.42
CA SER A 121 -0.51 19.17 -10.13
C SER A 121 0.24 19.34 -8.80
N GLN A 122 0.91 20.47 -8.63
CA GLN A 122 1.60 20.79 -7.39
C GLN A 122 0.62 20.93 -6.20
N GLU A 123 -0.60 21.36 -6.46
CA GLU A 123 -1.66 21.44 -5.45
C GLU A 123 -2.03 20.06 -4.91
N LEU A 124 -2.13 19.06 -5.79
CA LEU A 124 -2.39 17.66 -5.39
C LEU A 124 -1.23 17.10 -4.57
N VAL A 125 0.02 17.38 -4.95
CA VAL A 125 1.19 16.97 -4.16
C VAL A 125 1.16 17.61 -2.77
N THR A 126 0.80 18.88 -2.69
CA THR A 126 0.68 19.62 -1.42
C THR A 126 -0.46 19.04 -0.56
N GLU A 127 -1.57 18.69 -1.16
CA GLU A 127 -2.69 18.04 -0.48
C GLU A 127 -2.28 16.67 0.06
N PHE A 128 -1.58 15.85 -0.75
CA PHE A 128 -1.06 14.57 -0.32
C PHE A 128 -0.18 14.72 0.93
N LYS A 129 0.77 15.65 0.90
CA LYS A 129 1.68 15.93 2.02
C LYS A 129 0.94 16.31 3.31
N LYS A 130 -0.15 17.09 3.23
CA LYS A 130 -0.96 17.48 4.40
C LYS A 130 -1.60 16.28 5.12
N ASN A 131 -1.84 15.19 4.40
CA ASN A 131 -2.41 13.97 4.96
C ASN A 131 -1.35 13.04 5.57
N VAL A 132 -0.08 13.24 5.28
CA VAL A 132 1.03 12.56 5.97
C VAL A 132 1.26 13.25 7.31
N LYS A 133 1.05 12.54 8.43
CA LYS A 133 1.32 13.10 9.76
C LYS A 133 2.63 12.55 10.30
N ILE A 134 3.48 13.46 10.77
CA ILE A 134 4.78 13.16 11.35
C ILE A 134 4.78 13.60 12.80
N SER A 135 5.42 12.84 13.68
CA SER A 135 5.58 13.14 15.11
C SER A 135 7.02 12.94 15.54
N ASN A 136 7.39 13.51 16.70
CA ASN A 136 8.73 13.37 17.28
C ASN A 136 8.96 11.99 17.92
N GLU A 137 7.88 11.24 18.18
CA GLU A 137 7.94 9.94 18.84
C GLU A 137 7.32 8.85 17.94
N PRO A 138 7.86 7.61 17.98
CA PRO A 138 7.33 6.50 17.21
C PRO A 138 5.95 6.11 17.71
N LYS A 139 4.99 5.98 16.82
CA LYS A 139 3.66 5.46 17.14
C LYS A 139 3.68 3.95 17.10
N LYS A 140 3.27 3.30 18.19
CA LYS A 140 3.04 1.85 18.20
C LYS A 140 1.77 1.54 17.43
N VAL A 141 1.90 0.74 16.37
CA VAL A 141 0.74 0.26 15.59
C VAL A 141 0.14 -0.95 16.30
N GLN A 142 -1.17 -0.90 16.54
CA GLN A 142 -1.93 -2.05 17.01
C GLN A 142 -2.53 -2.76 15.80
N GLU A 143 -1.92 -3.87 15.38
CA GLU A 143 -2.34 -4.62 14.19
C GLU A 143 -3.61 -5.45 14.44
N ILE A 144 -3.82 -5.88 15.69
CA ILE A 144 -4.99 -6.64 16.12
C ILE A 144 -5.78 -5.78 17.09
N ILE A 145 -6.96 -5.36 16.70
CA ILE A 145 -7.82 -4.49 17.50
C ILE A 145 -8.61 -5.34 18.50
N GLU A 146 -9.20 -6.45 18.05
CA GLU A 146 -10.05 -7.34 18.84
C GLU A 146 -10.04 -8.74 18.25
N VAL A 147 -10.13 -9.73 19.13
CA VAL A 147 -10.38 -11.13 18.75
C VAL A 147 -11.75 -11.50 19.28
N ILE A 148 -12.72 -11.72 18.38
CA ILE A 148 -14.07 -12.17 18.71
C ILE A 148 -14.06 -13.70 18.68
N ALA A 149 -14.35 -14.33 19.84
CA ALA A 149 -14.41 -15.78 20.00
C ALA A 149 -15.85 -16.30 19.77
#